data_0f758f5919efea47f4cc952aa42c04ab
#
_entry.id   0f758f5919efea47f4cc952aa42c04ab
#
_cell.length_a   1.000
_cell.length_b   1.000
_cell.length_c   1.000
_cell.angle_alpha   90.00
_cell.angle_beta   90.00
_cell.angle_gamma   90.00
#
_symmetry.space_group_name_H-M   'P 1'
#
loop_
_entity.id
_entity.type
_entity.pdbx_description
1 polymer ?
#
loop_
_entity_poly.entity_id
_entity_poly.type
_entity_poly.pdbx_seq_one_letter_code
_entity_poly.pdbx_strand_id
1 'polypeptide(L)'
;FTRNEMYTMQPTNIQPVTRYFSQQDKMRLHYSRYYIPAILGSKIGYTNIARYSYVCLAEQNGVRLICVTMQSEMKTDKYNDVRTLLDYAFARYTGYTDLPSQGLTGEVEVVGGGGTLGKVTVTDPGVRLLLADGVTAGDVSASLELPERYVLGTSPEVYAVYTVNGGDK
;
A
#
# COMPACT_ATOMS: atom_id res chain seq x y z
N PHE A 1 -16.67 -2.99 -8.95
CA PHE A 1 -17.28 -1.78 -9.52
C PHE A 1 -16.25 -0.85 -10.14
N THR A 2 -15.19 -0.48 -9.41
CA THR A 2 -14.14 0.44 -9.91
C THR A 2 -13.23 -0.17 -11.01
N ARG A 3 -13.33 -1.46 -11.28
CA ARG A 3 -12.51 -2.16 -12.30
C ARG A 3 -13.19 -2.26 -13.66
N ASN A 4 -14.51 -2.10 -13.73
CA ASN A 4 -15.27 -2.29 -14.97
C ASN A 4 -15.44 -0.98 -15.72
N GLU A 5 -15.33 -1.02 -17.05
CA GLU A 5 -15.62 0.14 -17.90
C GLU A 5 -17.12 0.43 -17.97
N MET A 6 -17.92 -0.60 -17.94
CA MET A 6 -19.38 -0.52 -17.92
C MET A 6 -19.98 -1.55 -16.97
N TYR A 7 -21.00 -1.14 -16.24
CA TYR A 7 -21.79 -2.01 -15.39
C TYR A 7 -23.26 -1.94 -15.80
N THR A 8 -23.87 -3.10 -16.00
CA THR A 8 -25.28 -3.23 -16.33
C THR A 8 -26.05 -3.68 -15.10
N MET A 9 -26.98 -2.87 -14.64
CA MET A 9 -27.89 -3.24 -13.56
C MET A 9 -29.21 -3.72 -14.15
N GLN A 10 -29.55 -4.96 -13.84
CA GLN A 10 -30.80 -5.57 -14.28
C GLN A 10 -32.01 -4.88 -13.63
N PRO A 11 -33.21 -5.01 -14.26
CA PRO A 11 -34.44 -4.52 -13.66
C PRO A 11 -34.69 -5.12 -12.27
N THR A 12 -35.36 -4.36 -11.42
CA THR A 12 -35.86 -4.78 -10.12
C THR A 12 -37.38 -4.62 -10.06
N ASN A 13 -38.01 -5.10 -9.01
CA ASN A 13 -39.43 -4.93 -8.78
C ASN A 13 -39.89 -3.44 -8.66
N ILE A 14 -38.97 -2.55 -8.25
CA ILE A 14 -39.22 -1.12 -8.10
C ILE A 14 -38.80 -0.35 -9.35
N GLN A 15 -37.74 -0.80 -10.03
CA GLN A 15 -37.19 -0.15 -11.22
C GLN A 15 -37.17 -1.13 -12.40
N PRO A 16 -38.17 -1.12 -13.27
CA PRO A 16 -38.36 -2.14 -14.31
C PRO A 16 -37.47 -1.94 -15.54
N VAL A 17 -36.57 -0.93 -15.55
CA VAL A 17 -35.71 -0.62 -16.70
C VAL A 17 -34.26 -1.01 -16.40
N THR A 18 -33.62 -1.68 -17.35
CA THR A 18 -32.16 -1.93 -17.33
C THR A 18 -31.40 -0.61 -17.31
N ARG A 19 -30.42 -0.47 -16.41
CA ARG A 19 -29.60 0.74 -16.30
C ARG A 19 -28.16 0.42 -16.62
N TYR A 20 -27.51 1.34 -17.33
CA TYR A 20 -26.11 1.22 -17.73
C TYR A 20 -25.29 2.31 -17.04
N PHE A 21 -24.22 1.92 -16.36
CA PHE A 21 -23.30 2.83 -15.69
C PHE A 21 -21.93 2.69 -16.34
N SER A 22 -21.44 3.76 -16.95
CA SER A 22 -20.13 3.81 -17.57
C SER A 22 -19.07 4.38 -16.62
N GLN A 23 -17.85 3.93 -16.80
CA GLN A 23 -16.69 4.48 -16.11
C GLN A 23 -16.49 5.96 -16.50
N GLN A 24 -16.35 6.81 -15.48
CA GLN A 24 -16.13 8.25 -15.67
C GLN A 24 -14.64 8.61 -15.67
N ASP A 25 -13.79 7.71 -15.26
CA ASP A 25 -12.36 7.94 -15.16
C ASP A 25 -11.66 7.70 -16.51
N LYS A 26 -11.13 8.78 -17.08
CA LYS A 26 -10.44 8.74 -18.37
C LYS A 26 -9.15 7.94 -18.37
N MET A 27 -8.52 7.71 -17.21
CA MET A 27 -7.32 6.87 -17.13
C MET A 27 -7.62 5.37 -17.22
N ARG A 28 -8.91 4.99 -17.17
CA ARG A 28 -9.40 3.62 -17.26
C ARG A 28 -10.06 3.29 -18.61
N LEU A 29 -10.25 4.29 -19.47
CA LEU A 29 -10.89 4.12 -20.77
C LEU A 29 -9.83 3.94 -21.85
N HIS A 30 -9.79 2.79 -22.52
CA HIS A 30 -8.79 2.43 -23.51
C HIS A 30 -8.64 3.43 -24.66
N TYR A 31 -9.72 4.09 -25.04
CA TYR A 31 -9.72 5.10 -26.11
C TYR A 31 -9.31 6.50 -25.62
N SER A 32 -9.05 6.67 -24.35
CA SER A 32 -8.67 7.98 -23.78
C SER A 32 -7.18 8.21 -23.92
N ARG A 33 -6.79 9.44 -24.27
CA ARG A 33 -5.37 9.87 -24.26
C ARG A 33 -4.71 9.78 -22.87
N TYR A 34 -5.51 9.69 -21.81
CA TYR A 34 -5.04 9.57 -20.43
C TYR A 34 -4.92 8.12 -19.96
N TYR A 35 -5.28 7.16 -20.81
CA TYR A 35 -5.26 5.75 -20.44
C TYR A 35 -3.90 5.29 -19.89
N ILE A 36 -3.92 4.57 -18.76
CA ILE A 36 -2.76 3.93 -18.14
C ILE A 36 -3.12 2.47 -17.84
N PRO A 37 -2.52 1.51 -18.56
CA PRO A 37 -2.81 0.08 -18.39
C PRO A 37 -2.55 -0.43 -16.97
N ALA A 38 -1.53 0.13 -16.29
CA ALA A 38 -1.15 -0.25 -14.94
C ALA A 38 -2.23 0.01 -13.87
N ILE A 39 -3.22 0.88 -14.14
CA ILE A 39 -4.26 1.22 -13.17
C ILE A 39 -5.29 0.10 -13.08
N LEU A 40 -5.33 -0.62 -11.95
CA LEU A 40 -6.27 -1.70 -11.68
C LEU A 40 -7.64 -1.20 -11.23
N GLY A 41 -7.68 -0.10 -10.53
CA GLY A 41 -8.91 0.49 -10.02
C GLY A 41 -8.70 1.93 -9.56
N SER A 42 -9.76 2.74 -9.62
CA SER A 42 -9.64 4.16 -9.31
C SER A 42 -10.97 4.77 -8.87
N LYS A 43 -10.89 5.94 -8.25
CA LYS A 43 -12.02 6.79 -7.94
C LYS A 43 -11.66 8.25 -8.15
N ILE A 44 -12.50 8.94 -8.90
CA ILE A 44 -12.43 10.40 -9.08
C ILE A 44 -13.40 11.09 -8.13
N GLY A 45 -13.08 12.30 -7.72
CA GLY A 45 -13.92 13.15 -6.88
C GLY A 45 -13.81 14.62 -7.28
N TYR A 46 -14.87 15.38 -6.98
CA TYR A 46 -14.88 16.83 -7.11
C TYR A 46 -15.86 17.44 -6.12
N THR A 47 -15.44 18.48 -5.43
CA THR A 47 -16.30 19.46 -4.77
C THR A 47 -15.70 20.86 -4.97
N ASN A 48 -16.50 21.92 -4.76
CA ASN A 48 -16.00 23.28 -4.91
C ASN A 48 -14.86 23.62 -3.93
N ILE A 49 -14.82 22.98 -2.76
CA ILE A 49 -13.79 23.19 -1.74
C ILE A 49 -12.59 22.28 -1.99
N ALA A 50 -12.84 20.97 -2.18
CA ALA A 50 -11.77 19.98 -2.34
C ALA A 50 -11.17 19.92 -3.76
N ARG A 51 -11.75 20.69 -4.70
CA ARG A 51 -11.33 20.67 -6.11
C ARG A 51 -11.35 19.25 -6.70
N TYR A 52 -10.54 18.99 -7.72
CA TYR A 52 -10.45 17.67 -8.34
C TYR A 52 -9.51 16.78 -7.54
N SER A 53 -9.99 15.59 -7.22
CA SER A 53 -9.24 14.57 -6.47
C SER A 53 -9.23 13.25 -7.24
N TYR A 54 -8.19 12.48 -7.05
CA TYR A 54 -8.03 11.18 -7.67
C TYR A 54 -7.33 10.21 -6.71
N VAL A 55 -7.77 8.96 -6.69
CA VAL A 55 -7.07 7.87 -6.04
C VAL A 55 -7.08 6.67 -6.97
N CYS A 56 -5.96 5.99 -7.08
CA CYS A 56 -5.88 4.74 -7.81
C CYS A 56 -4.96 3.71 -7.13
N LEU A 57 -5.24 2.45 -7.43
CA LEU A 57 -4.33 1.33 -7.27
C LEU A 57 -3.75 1.02 -8.64
N ALA A 58 -2.44 1.01 -8.75
CA ALA A 58 -1.71 0.64 -9.96
C ALA A 58 -0.75 -0.51 -9.68
N GLU A 59 -0.50 -1.34 -10.70
CA GLU A 59 0.44 -2.46 -10.63
C GLU A 59 1.27 -2.53 -11.90
N GLN A 60 2.59 -2.63 -11.74
CA GLN A 60 3.53 -2.86 -12.84
C GLN A 60 4.67 -3.75 -12.34
N ASN A 61 5.00 -4.80 -13.11
CA ASN A 61 6.06 -5.76 -12.79
C ASN A 61 5.93 -6.38 -11.37
N GLY A 62 4.70 -6.59 -10.90
CA GLY A 62 4.42 -7.12 -9.56
C GLY A 62 4.45 -6.10 -8.43
N VAL A 63 4.90 -4.87 -8.69
CA VAL A 63 4.88 -3.76 -7.71
C VAL A 63 3.51 -3.10 -7.71
N ARG A 64 2.90 -3.00 -6.53
CA ARG A 64 1.61 -2.35 -6.32
C ARG A 64 1.78 -1.03 -5.59
N LEU A 65 1.20 0.03 -6.16
CA LEU A 65 1.27 1.38 -5.64
C LEU A 65 -0.14 1.96 -5.49
N ILE A 66 -0.33 2.75 -4.44
CA ILE A 66 -1.51 3.60 -4.28
C ILE A 66 -1.07 5.03 -4.55
N CYS A 67 -1.71 5.67 -5.53
CA CYS A 67 -1.48 7.07 -5.85
C CYS A 67 -2.71 7.89 -5.45
N VAL A 68 -2.48 9.00 -4.76
CA VAL A 68 -3.52 9.95 -4.32
C VAL A 68 -3.12 11.35 -4.73
N THR A 69 -3.99 12.04 -5.48
CA THR A 69 -3.86 13.47 -5.76
C THR A 69 -5.10 14.20 -5.27
N MET A 70 -4.91 15.38 -4.72
CA MET A 70 -5.97 16.20 -4.15
C MET A 70 -5.79 17.66 -4.56
N GLN A 71 -6.91 18.40 -4.59
CA GLN A 71 -6.93 19.85 -4.88
C GLN A 71 -6.35 20.26 -6.24
N SER A 72 -6.35 19.37 -7.24
CA SER A 72 -5.98 19.80 -8.61
C SER A 72 -6.95 20.87 -9.09
N GLU A 73 -6.45 21.95 -9.65
CA GLU A 73 -7.27 23.11 -10.04
C GLU A 73 -8.16 22.79 -11.23
N MET A 74 -7.61 22.11 -12.23
CA MET A 74 -8.34 21.74 -13.44
C MET A 74 -8.65 20.24 -13.47
N LYS A 75 -9.73 19.90 -14.17
CA LYS A 75 -10.18 18.50 -14.34
C LYS A 75 -9.10 17.59 -14.95
N THR A 76 -8.20 18.15 -15.74
CA THR A 76 -7.14 17.42 -16.44
C THR A 76 -5.86 17.28 -15.64
N ASP A 77 -5.60 18.20 -14.73
CA ASP A 77 -4.34 18.25 -13.96
C ASP A 77 -4.14 16.99 -13.13
N LYS A 78 -5.20 16.53 -12.44
CA LYS A 78 -5.15 15.28 -11.70
C LYS A 78 -4.66 14.07 -12.51
N TYR A 79 -4.92 14.04 -13.83
CA TYR A 79 -4.46 12.96 -14.70
C TYR A 79 -2.98 13.10 -15.03
N ASN A 80 -2.51 14.33 -15.23
CA ASN A 80 -1.10 14.61 -15.46
C ASN A 80 -0.29 14.34 -14.20
N ASP A 81 -0.77 14.79 -13.04
CA ASP A 81 -0.15 14.58 -11.74
C ASP A 81 0.00 13.09 -11.44
N VAL A 82 -1.08 12.32 -11.60
CA VAL A 82 -1.07 10.87 -11.38
C VAL A 82 -0.10 10.16 -12.33
N ARG A 83 -0.05 10.55 -13.62
CA ARG A 83 0.91 9.99 -14.57
C ARG A 83 2.33 10.25 -14.11
N THR A 84 2.66 11.51 -13.79
CA THR A 84 3.99 11.89 -13.32
C THR A 84 4.41 11.12 -12.08
N LEU A 85 3.50 10.97 -11.11
CA LEU A 85 3.78 10.23 -9.87
C LEU A 85 3.97 8.73 -10.11
N LEU A 86 3.14 8.12 -10.95
CA LEU A 86 3.27 6.68 -11.27
C LEU A 86 4.53 6.42 -12.10
N ASP A 87 4.83 7.26 -13.10
CA ASP A 87 6.04 7.12 -13.91
C ASP A 87 7.31 7.25 -13.03
N TYR A 88 7.34 8.24 -12.13
CA TYR A 88 8.42 8.40 -11.15
C TYR A 88 8.57 7.18 -10.24
N ALA A 89 7.46 6.72 -9.66
CA ALA A 89 7.49 5.65 -8.68
C ALA A 89 7.86 4.29 -9.32
N PHE A 90 7.29 3.95 -10.48
CA PHE A 90 7.62 2.71 -11.18
C PHE A 90 9.03 2.71 -11.80
N ALA A 91 9.61 3.88 -12.10
CA ALA A 91 11.00 3.98 -12.49
C ALA A 91 11.96 3.76 -11.31
N ARG A 92 11.54 4.06 -10.09
CA ARG A 92 12.37 3.99 -8.88
C ARG A 92 12.19 2.70 -8.09
N TYR A 93 11.02 2.06 -8.19
CA TYR A 93 10.67 0.85 -7.43
C TYR A 93 10.28 -0.25 -8.41
N THR A 94 11.24 -1.12 -8.73
CA THR A 94 11.07 -2.12 -9.78
C THR A 94 10.72 -3.51 -9.27
N GLY A 95 10.85 -3.77 -7.96
CA GLY A 95 10.52 -5.07 -7.38
C GLY A 95 10.59 -5.09 -5.85
N TYR A 96 10.02 -6.15 -5.29
CA TYR A 96 10.16 -6.45 -3.88
C TYR A 96 11.42 -7.27 -3.62
N THR A 97 12.08 -6.97 -2.51
CA THR A 97 13.23 -7.73 -1.99
C THR A 97 12.79 -8.54 -0.78
N ASP A 98 13.02 -9.84 -0.84
CA ASP A 98 12.81 -10.72 0.31
C ASP A 98 14.02 -10.59 1.24
N LEU A 99 13.77 -10.19 2.48
CA LEU A 99 14.74 -10.15 3.55
C LEU A 99 14.46 -11.35 4.46
N PRO A 100 15.24 -12.44 4.34
CA PRO A 100 15.07 -13.58 5.23
C PRO A 100 15.36 -13.18 6.66
N SER A 101 14.84 -13.96 7.61
CA SER A 101 15.20 -13.79 9.02
C SER A 101 16.73 -13.75 9.16
N GLN A 102 17.23 -12.73 9.83
CA GLN A 102 18.65 -12.57 10.11
C GLN A 102 19.09 -13.31 11.40
N GLY A 103 18.23 -14.20 11.88
CA GLY A 103 18.48 -14.94 13.11
C GLY A 103 18.37 -14.08 14.37
N LEU A 104 17.77 -12.90 14.25
CA LEU A 104 17.52 -12.05 15.40
C LEU A 104 16.57 -12.75 16.36
N THR A 105 17.05 -13.00 17.55
CA THR A 105 16.27 -13.59 18.64
C THR A 105 16.41 -12.75 19.88
N GLY A 106 15.35 -12.68 20.66
CA GLY A 106 15.37 -12.03 21.97
C GLY A 106 14.52 -12.81 22.96
N GLU A 107 14.83 -12.72 24.22
CA GLU A 107 14.07 -13.36 25.29
C GLU A 107 13.30 -12.31 26.08
N VAL A 108 12.06 -12.61 26.39
CA VAL A 108 11.19 -11.78 27.23
C VAL A 108 10.73 -12.59 28.41
N GLU A 109 10.86 -12.03 29.60
CA GLU A 109 10.39 -12.66 30.84
C GLU A 109 8.87 -12.67 30.90
N VAL A 110 8.28 -13.82 31.19
CA VAL A 110 6.83 -13.96 31.36
C VAL A 110 6.48 -13.89 32.82
N VAL A 111 5.64 -12.97 33.21
CA VAL A 111 5.18 -12.76 34.59
C VAL A 111 3.67 -12.96 34.72
N GLY A 112 3.24 -13.51 35.85
CA GLY A 112 1.84 -13.71 36.17
C GLY A 112 1.65 -14.28 37.58
N GLY A 113 0.46 -14.08 38.15
CA GLY A 113 0.14 -14.62 39.49
C GLY A 113 1.05 -14.12 40.63
N GLY A 114 1.75 -13.00 40.43
CA GLY A 114 2.67 -12.41 41.41
C GLY A 114 4.13 -12.87 41.31
N GLY A 115 4.52 -13.56 40.24
CA GLY A 115 5.89 -14.00 40.03
C GLY A 115 6.27 -14.26 38.58
N THR A 116 7.54 -14.63 38.36
CA THR A 116 8.06 -15.04 37.05
C THR A 116 7.63 -16.47 36.74
N LEU A 117 7.04 -16.66 35.57
CA LEU A 117 6.58 -17.97 35.08
C LEU A 117 7.61 -18.66 34.17
N GLY A 118 8.48 -17.88 33.52
CA GLY A 118 9.48 -18.37 32.60
C GLY A 118 9.90 -17.31 31.60
N LYS A 119 10.43 -17.74 30.45
CA LYS A 119 10.84 -16.88 29.34
C LYS A 119 10.21 -17.35 28.02
N VAL A 120 9.97 -16.43 27.14
CA VAL A 120 9.54 -16.67 25.76
C VAL A 120 10.60 -16.15 24.81
N THR A 121 10.96 -16.94 23.81
CA THR A 121 11.86 -16.53 22.74
C THR A 121 11.06 -15.91 21.61
N VAL A 122 11.42 -14.72 21.20
CA VAL A 122 10.89 -14.02 20.02
C VAL A 122 11.93 -14.11 18.92
N THR A 123 11.51 -14.48 17.72
CA THR A 123 12.38 -14.60 16.55
C THR A 123 11.84 -13.75 15.43
N ASP A 124 12.71 -13.02 14.74
CA ASP A 124 12.38 -12.29 13.53
C ASP A 124 11.96 -13.24 12.41
N PRO A 125 10.76 -13.12 11.85
CA PRO A 125 10.27 -13.98 10.77
C PRO A 125 10.85 -13.64 9.39
N GLY A 126 11.60 -12.54 9.25
CA GLY A 126 11.92 -11.93 7.97
C GLY A 126 10.77 -11.10 7.41
N VAL A 127 11.06 -10.35 6.38
CA VAL A 127 10.08 -9.46 5.74
C VAL A 127 10.34 -9.31 4.23
N ARG A 128 9.30 -8.97 3.50
CA ARG A 128 9.37 -8.61 2.10
C ARG A 128 9.15 -7.11 1.95
N LEU A 129 10.18 -6.39 1.51
CA LEU A 129 10.16 -4.92 1.39
C LEU A 129 10.22 -4.48 -0.06
N LEU A 130 9.60 -3.34 -0.35
CA LEU A 130 9.78 -2.61 -1.59
C LEU A 130 10.92 -1.62 -1.39
N LEU A 131 12.08 -1.93 -1.97
CA LEU A 131 13.26 -1.08 -1.89
C LEU A 131 13.41 -0.24 -3.18
N ALA A 132 13.97 0.96 -3.03
CA ALA A 132 14.31 1.79 -4.19
C ALA A 132 15.47 1.15 -4.97
N ASP A 133 15.53 1.41 -6.27
CA ASP A 133 16.62 0.93 -7.13
C ASP A 133 17.99 1.36 -6.59
N GLY A 134 18.91 0.41 -6.58
CA GLY A 134 20.26 0.59 -6.03
C GLY A 134 20.36 0.28 -4.54
N VAL A 135 19.25 0.06 -3.84
CA VAL A 135 19.23 -0.42 -2.45
C VAL A 135 19.14 -1.94 -2.44
N THR A 136 20.04 -2.59 -1.75
CA THR A 136 20.13 -4.05 -1.64
C THR A 136 19.74 -4.53 -0.23
N ALA A 137 19.56 -5.84 -0.07
CA ALA A 137 19.33 -6.42 1.25
C ALA A 137 20.49 -6.13 2.24
N GLY A 138 21.73 -5.95 1.73
CA GLY A 138 22.88 -5.61 2.55
C GLY A 138 22.86 -4.18 3.13
N ASP A 139 22.04 -3.30 2.55
CA ASP A 139 21.87 -1.94 3.04
C ASP A 139 20.77 -1.83 4.10
N VAL A 140 20.11 -2.95 4.43
CA VAL A 140 19.05 -3.01 5.44
C VAL A 140 19.57 -3.65 6.71
N SER A 141 19.49 -2.92 7.81
CA SER A 141 19.71 -3.45 9.16
C SER A 141 18.38 -3.78 9.83
N ALA A 142 18.38 -4.78 10.70
CA ALA A 142 17.20 -5.17 11.46
C ALA A 142 17.50 -5.21 12.95
N SER A 143 16.53 -4.87 13.78
CA SER A 143 16.58 -4.97 15.22
C SER A 143 15.24 -5.41 15.78
N LEU A 144 15.24 -6.03 16.97
CA LEU A 144 14.03 -6.37 17.70
C LEU A 144 13.80 -5.36 18.82
N GLU A 145 12.61 -4.79 18.86
CA GLU A 145 12.14 -4.01 20.00
C GLU A 145 11.19 -4.88 20.81
N LEU A 146 11.62 -5.23 22.03
CA LEU A 146 10.92 -6.14 22.91
C LEU A 146 10.49 -5.42 24.19
N PRO A 147 9.34 -5.75 24.76
CA PRO A 147 8.96 -5.26 26.07
C PRO A 147 9.90 -5.83 27.14
N GLU A 148 10.08 -5.10 28.21
CA GLU A 148 10.91 -5.51 29.34
C GLU A 148 10.42 -6.84 29.97
N ARG A 149 9.08 -7.00 29.99
CA ARG A 149 8.41 -8.23 30.46
C ARG A 149 7.07 -8.43 29.75
N TYR A 150 6.63 -9.67 29.70
CA TYR A 150 5.31 -10.05 29.20
C TYR A 150 4.41 -10.45 30.36
N VAL A 151 3.32 -9.76 30.56
CA VAL A 151 2.30 -10.11 31.56
C VAL A 151 1.33 -11.10 30.93
N LEU A 152 1.21 -12.29 31.54
CA LEU A 152 0.32 -13.34 31.05
C LEU A 152 -1.13 -12.83 30.95
N GLY A 153 -1.76 -13.03 29.80
CA GLY A 153 -3.11 -12.56 29.50
C GLY A 153 -3.16 -11.16 28.86
N THR A 154 -2.02 -10.51 28.63
CA THR A 154 -1.94 -9.29 27.82
C THR A 154 -1.48 -9.59 26.39
N SER A 155 -1.56 -8.61 25.50
CA SER A 155 -1.00 -8.69 24.14
C SER A 155 0.10 -7.63 24.03
N PRO A 156 1.36 -7.97 24.34
CA PRO A 156 2.46 -7.04 24.24
C PRO A 156 2.73 -6.68 22.77
N GLU A 157 3.14 -5.45 22.54
CA GLU A 157 3.64 -5.03 21.24
C GLU A 157 5.11 -5.45 21.12
N VAL A 158 5.41 -6.17 20.03
CA VAL A 158 6.75 -6.64 19.67
C VAL A 158 6.99 -6.20 18.24
N TYR A 159 8.11 -5.53 18.01
CA TYR A 159 8.43 -5.01 16.68
C TYR A 159 9.76 -5.56 16.18
N ALA A 160 9.78 -5.99 14.91
CA ALA A 160 11.01 -6.09 14.15
C ALA A 160 11.15 -4.80 13.33
N VAL A 161 12.18 -4.02 13.64
CA VAL A 161 12.44 -2.72 13.00
C VAL A 161 13.50 -2.91 11.93
N TYR A 162 13.16 -2.59 10.69
CA TYR A 162 14.06 -2.65 9.55
C TYR A 162 14.42 -1.21 9.12
N THR A 163 15.72 -0.91 9.12
CA THR A 163 16.24 0.41 8.78
C THR A 163 17.09 0.32 7.52
N VAL A 164 16.79 1.13 6.51
CA VAL A 164 17.61 1.25 5.32
C VAL A 164 18.76 2.22 5.63
N ASN A 165 19.99 1.72 5.58
CA ASN A 165 21.20 2.48 5.83
C ASN A 165 21.57 3.28 4.55
N GLY A 166 21.67 4.61 4.66
CA GLY A 166 22.07 5.48 3.54
C GLY A 166 20.92 6.04 2.69
N GLY A 167 19.69 6.06 3.19
CA GLY A 167 18.58 6.73 2.55
C GLY A 167 18.69 8.24 2.70
N ASP A 168 19.33 8.89 1.73
CA ASP A 168 19.18 10.27 1.25
C ASP A 168 20.32 10.54 0.24
N LYS A 169 20.17 9.99 -0.96
CA LYS A 169 20.95 10.43 -2.12
C LYS A 169 20.03 10.68 -3.29
#